data_3079630a0175f90791867268c58323c1
#
_entry.id   3079630a0175f90791867268c58323c1
#
_cell.length_a   1.000
_cell.length_b   1.000
_cell.length_c   1.000
_cell.angle_alpha   90.00
_cell.angle_beta   90.00
_cell.angle_gamma   90.00
#
_symmetry.space_group_name_H-M   'P 1'
#
loop_
_entity.id
_entity.type
_entity.pdbx_description
1 polymer ?
#
loop_
_entity_poly.entity_id
_entity_poly.type
_entity_poly.pdbx_seq_one_letter_code
_entity_poly.pdbx_strand_id
1 'polypeptide(L)'
;FVSQAEPHTARKRWIAGTLKPEGTITVDAGAANALARGNSLLPAGVTAVDGSFERGDPVIVCDGDGKELARGLVAYGRDDAQRILGRQSGEIENILGYRGREEMIHRDDLVES
;
A
#
# COMPACT_ATOMS: atom_id res chain seq x y z
N PHE A 1 -11.08 7.20 -28.70
CA PHE A 1 -10.89 6.88 -28.12
C PHE A 1 -10.09 6.53 -27.66
N VAL A 2 -10.02 6.66 -27.38
CA VAL A 2 -9.41 6.30 -27.00
C VAL A 2 -8.83 5.96 -26.48
N SER A 3 -8.61 6.12 -26.23
CA SER A 3 -7.97 5.75 -25.78
C SER A 3 -7.73 4.97 -25.26
N GLN A 4 -7.39 4.92 -25.41
CA GLN A 4 -6.91 3.85 -24.93
C GLN A 4 -6.04 4.06 -23.89
N ALA A 5 -6.54 4.20 -22.74
CA ALA A 5 -5.79 4.29 -21.50
C ALA A 5 -4.93 3.05 -21.39
N GLU A 6 -3.73 3.20 -20.93
CA GLU A 6 -2.90 2.08 -20.57
C GLU A 6 -3.54 1.35 -19.41
N PRO A 7 -3.36 0.01 -19.30
CA PRO A 7 -4.01 -0.76 -18.24
C PRO A 7 -3.74 -0.21 -16.84
N HIS A 8 -2.54 0.21 -16.53
CA HIS A 8 -2.24 0.73 -15.20
C HIS A 8 -2.92 2.08 -14.93
N THR A 9 -3.13 2.90 -15.96
CA THR A 9 -3.84 4.16 -15.79
C THR A 9 -5.31 3.94 -15.50
N ALA A 10 -5.94 3.00 -16.21
CA ALA A 10 -7.34 2.65 -15.94
C ALA A 10 -7.49 2.07 -14.54
N ARG A 11 -6.55 1.23 -14.11
CA ARG A 11 -6.53 0.65 -12.79
C ARG A 11 -6.43 1.72 -11.70
N LYS A 12 -5.57 2.71 -11.89
CA LYS A 12 -5.41 3.80 -10.92
C LYS A 12 -6.67 4.64 -10.78
N ARG A 13 -7.35 4.91 -11.88
CA ARG A 13 -8.63 5.62 -11.82
C ARG A 13 -9.68 4.84 -11.04
N TRP A 14 -9.71 3.55 -11.26
CA TRP A 14 -10.64 2.66 -10.57
C TRP A 14 -10.36 2.67 -9.07
N ILE A 15 -9.09 2.55 -8.68
CA ILE A 15 -8.67 2.59 -7.28
C ILE A 15 -9.09 3.91 -6.64
N ALA A 16 -8.84 5.03 -7.31
CA ALA A 16 -9.10 6.35 -6.74
C ALA A 16 -10.57 6.67 -6.59
N GLY A 17 -11.42 6.21 -7.52
CA GLY A 17 -12.78 6.69 -7.61
C GLY A 17 -13.89 5.71 -7.23
N THR A 18 -13.59 4.43 -7.19
CA THR A 18 -14.66 3.44 -7.17
C THR A 18 -14.69 2.57 -5.92
N LEU A 19 -13.53 2.23 -5.39
CA LEU A 19 -13.45 1.25 -4.31
C LEU A 19 -13.57 1.88 -2.94
N LYS A 20 -14.36 1.23 -2.10
CA LYS A 20 -14.44 1.60 -0.70
C LYS A 20 -13.26 0.96 0.03
N PRO A 21 -12.44 1.73 0.76
CA PRO A 21 -11.30 1.16 1.48
C PRO A 21 -11.72 0.16 2.54
N GLU A 22 -11.00 -0.96 2.60
CA GLU A 22 -11.22 -1.99 3.61
C GLU A 22 -10.35 -1.81 4.85
N GLY A 23 -9.35 -0.94 4.76
CA GLY A 23 -8.47 -0.68 5.90
C GLY A 23 -7.62 0.55 5.69
N THR A 24 -6.78 0.83 6.69
CA THR A 24 -5.90 2.00 6.70
C THR A 24 -4.49 1.55 7.07
N ILE A 25 -3.50 2.09 6.36
CA ILE A 25 -2.09 1.86 6.64
C ILE A 25 -1.48 3.20 7.00
N THR A 26 -0.85 3.27 8.19
CA THR A 26 -0.17 4.48 8.63
C THR A 26 1.33 4.34 8.37
N VAL A 27 1.93 5.41 7.86
CA VAL A 27 3.35 5.40 7.48
C VAL A 27 4.11 6.52 8.17
N ASP A 28 5.44 6.37 8.22
CA ASP A 28 6.31 7.41 8.78
C ASP A 28 6.60 8.51 7.74
N ALA A 29 7.34 9.54 8.16
CA ALA A 29 7.67 10.67 7.29
C ALA A 29 8.52 10.25 6.10
N GLY A 30 9.44 9.31 6.30
CA GLY A 30 10.27 8.80 5.21
C GLY A 30 9.46 8.12 4.13
N ALA A 31 8.51 7.27 4.54
CA ALA A 31 7.62 6.60 3.59
C ALA A 31 6.68 7.59 2.93
N ALA A 32 6.18 8.58 3.67
CA ALA A 32 5.34 9.63 3.10
C ALA A 32 6.08 10.38 1.99
N ASN A 33 7.35 10.72 2.21
CA ASN A 33 8.17 11.37 1.20
C ASN A 33 8.39 10.48 -0.02
N ALA A 34 8.63 9.18 0.19
CA ALA A 34 8.82 8.25 -0.90
C ALA A 34 7.55 8.13 -1.76
N LEU A 35 6.38 8.10 -1.12
CA LEU A 35 5.11 8.06 -1.84
C LEU A 35 4.89 9.32 -2.68
N ALA A 36 5.26 10.48 -2.14
CA ALA A 36 5.14 11.75 -2.86
C ALA A 36 6.04 11.77 -4.11
N ARG A 37 7.08 10.96 -4.13
CA ARG A 37 7.97 10.82 -5.29
C ARG A 37 7.53 9.73 -6.26
N GLY A 38 6.40 9.07 -6.01
CA GLY A 38 5.89 8.02 -6.87
C GLY A 38 6.50 6.65 -6.62
N ASN A 39 7.14 6.45 -5.48
CA ASN A 39 7.73 5.16 -5.13
C ASN A 39 6.71 4.22 -4.49
N SER A 40 7.04 2.93 -4.45
CA SER A 40 6.22 1.93 -3.78
C SER A 40 6.28 2.10 -2.28
N LEU A 41 5.25 1.60 -1.58
CA LEU A 41 5.25 1.57 -0.12
C LEU A 41 5.90 0.29 0.36
N LEU A 42 6.97 0.42 1.16
CA LEU A 42 7.68 -0.70 1.73
C LEU A 42 7.24 -0.95 3.17
N PRO A 43 7.26 -2.21 3.64
CA PRO A 43 6.86 -2.52 5.02
C PRO A 43 7.67 -1.77 6.07
N ALA A 44 8.94 -1.49 5.79
CA ALA A 44 9.81 -0.77 6.73
C ALA A 44 9.28 0.61 7.10
N GLY A 45 8.51 1.24 6.21
CA GLY A 45 7.93 2.54 6.45
C GLY A 45 6.54 2.52 7.08
N VAL A 46 5.98 1.34 7.31
CA VAL A 46 4.64 1.20 7.88
C VAL A 46 4.74 1.16 9.39
N THR A 47 3.99 2.02 10.07
CA THR A 47 3.98 2.11 11.53
C THR A 47 2.76 1.46 12.17
N ALA A 48 1.64 1.38 11.45
CA ALA A 48 0.43 0.76 11.97
C ALA A 48 -0.47 0.32 10.82
N VAL A 49 -1.31 -0.68 11.08
CA VAL A 49 -2.34 -1.13 10.14
C VAL A 49 -3.65 -1.28 10.91
N ASP A 50 -4.75 -0.90 10.27
CA ASP A 50 -6.10 -0.99 10.84
C ASP A 50 -7.06 -1.56 9.80
N GLY A 51 -8.15 -2.14 10.28
CA GLY A 51 -9.20 -2.68 9.43
C GLY A 51 -9.01 -4.16 9.15
N SER A 52 -9.94 -4.72 8.40
CA SER A 52 -9.92 -6.14 8.03
C SER A 52 -9.78 -6.24 6.54
N PHE A 53 -8.56 -6.19 6.05
CA PHE A 53 -8.30 -6.29 4.62
C PHE A 53 -7.57 -7.57 4.28
N GLU A 54 -7.77 -8.02 3.06
CA GLU A 54 -7.10 -9.18 2.50
C GLU A 54 -6.16 -8.72 1.40
N ARG A 55 -5.30 -9.62 0.96
CA ARG A 55 -4.41 -9.33 -0.16
C ARG A 55 -5.22 -8.88 -1.37
N GLY A 56 -4.85 -7.77 -1.95
CA GLY A 56 -5.53 -7.21 -3.11
C GLY A 56 -6.66 -6.25 -2.79
N ASP A 57 -6.99 -6.07 -1.51
CA ASP A 57 -8.05 -5.15 -1.12
C ASP A 57 -7.58 -3.69 -1.13
N PRO A 58 -8.49 -2.74 -1.35
CA PRO A 58 -8.16 -1.32 -1.32
C PRO A 58 -7.97 -0.84 0.12
N VAL A 59 -6.93 -0.04 0.32
CA VAL A 59 -6.64 0.57 1.62
C VAL A 59 -6.26 2.04 1.43
N ILE A 60 -6.45 2.82 2.50
CA ILE A 60 -5.99 4.21 2.55
C ILE A 60 -4.63 4.23 3.23
N VAL A 61 -3.70 5.04 2.69
CA VAL A 61 -2.40 5.25 3.29
C VAL A 61 -2.39 6.65 3.90
N CYS A 62 -2.09 6.72 5.20
CA CYS A 62 -2.09 7.96 5.97
C CYS A 62 -0.73 8.21 6.61
N ASP A 63 -0.44 9.49 6.91
CA ASP A 63 0.72 9.82 7.74
C ASP A 63 0.36 9.71 9.24
N GLY A 64 1.32 10.04 10.10
CA GLY A 64 1.11 9.95 11.56
C GLY A 64 0.06 10.90 12.11
N ASP A 65 -0.30 11.92 11.34
CA ASP A 65 -1.35 12.88 11.74
C ASP A 65 -2.73 12.48 11.23
N GLY A 66 -2.82 11.36 10.52
CA GLY A 66 -4.09 10.89 9.98
C GLY A 66 -4.45 11.47 8.62
N LYS A 67 -3.54 12.22 8.00
CA LYS A 67 -3.79 12.80 6.70
C LYS A 67 -3.67 11.73 5.63
N GLU A 68 -4.69 11.61 4.78
CA GLU A 68 -4.66 10.67 3.67
C GLU A 68 -3.62 11.10 2.64
N LEU A 69 -2.68 10.21 2.34
CA LEU A 69 -1.62 10.47 1.38
C LEU A 69 -1.89 9.78 0.05
N ALA A 70 -2.46 8.60 0.10
CA ALA A 70 -2.68 7.80 -1.10
C ALA A 70 -3.70 6.71 -0.82
N ARG A 71 -4.11 6.02 -1.88
CA ARG A 71 -4.92 4.80 -1.80
C ARG A 71 -4.29 3.75 -2.69
N GLY A 72 -4.45 2.50 -2.33
CA GLY A 72 -3.85 1.46 -3.14
C GLY A 72 -4.41 0.09 -2.84
N LEU A 73 -3.93 -0.89 -3.62
CA LEU A 73 -4.26 -2.29 -3.43
C LEU A 73 -3.11 -2.95 -2.70
N VAL A 74 -3.36 -3.43 -1.50
CA VAL A 74 -2.32 -3.96 -0.63
C VAL A 74 -1.86 -5.35 -1.10
N ALA A 75 -0.57 -5.64 -0.95
CA ALA A 75 0.01 -6.91 -1.37
C ALA A 75 -0.06 -7.99 -0.29
N TYR A 76 -0.47 -7.63 0.93
CA TYR A 76 -0.57 -8.55 2.06
C TYR A 76 -1.90 -8.34 2.78
N GLY A 77 -2.46 -9.43 3.32
CA GLY A 77 -3.61 -9.33 4.19
C GLY A 77 -3.23 -8.68 5.51
N ARG A 78 -4.23 -8.28 6.29
CA ARG A 78 -3.99 -7.54 7.52
C ARG A 78 -3.07 -8.27 8.49
N ASP A 79 -3.25 -9.58 8.67
CA ASP A 79 -2.44 -10.33 9.63
C ASP A 79 -0.98 -10.37 9.23
N ASP A 80 -0.70 -10.62 7.95
CA ASP A 80 0.67 -10.63 7.46
C ASP A 80 1.28 -9.23 7.49
N ALA A 81 0.50 -8.21 7.11
CA ALA A 81 0.95 -6.82 7.16
C ALA A 81 1.34 -6.42 8.59
N GLN A 82 0.56 -6.84 9.58
CA GLN A 82 0.84 -6.56 10.98
C GLN A 82 2.16 -7.21 11.42
N ARG A 83 2.47 -8.38 10.89
CA ARG A 83 3.69 -9.11 11.26
C ARG A 83 4.95 -8.49 10.65
N ILE A 84 4.83 -7.85 9.49
CA ILE A 84 6.00 -7.31 8.78
C ILE A 84 6.13 -5.79 8.86
N LEU A 85 5.19 -5.11 9.50
CA LEU A 85 5.29 -3.65 9.58
C LEU A 85 6.56 -3.24 10.32
N GLY A 86 7.24 -2.21 9.79
CA GLY A 86 8.50 -1.74 10.34
C GLY A 86 9.70 -2.63 10.04
N ARG A 87 9.52 -3.72 9.29
CA ARG A 87 10.59 -4.65 8.99
C ARG A 87 11.17 -4.42 7.61
N GLN A 88 12.44 -4.71 7.45
CA GLN A 88 13.11 -4.61 6.16
C GLN A 88 12.62 -5.69 5.20
N SER A 89 12.63 -5.40 3.90
CA SER A 89 12.19 -6.36 2.90
C SER A 89 12.91 -7.71 2.99
N GLY A 90 14.18 -7.70 3.34
CA GLY A 90 14.96 -8.94 3.47
C GLY A 90 14.53 -9.82 4.63
N GLU A 91 13.75 -9.31 5.58
CA GLU A 91 13.29 -10.08 6.73
C GLU A 91 11.92 -10.72 6.52
N ILE A 92 11.21 -10.34 5.46
CA ILE A 92 9.82 -10.76 5.25
C ILE A 92 9.70 -12.28 5.16
N GLU A 93 10.56 -12.92 4.41
CA GLU A 93 10.52 -14.36 4.23
C GLU A 93 10.71 -15.10 5.55
N ASN A 94 11.62 -14.62 6.40
CA ASN A 94 11.85 -15.22 7.71
C ASN A 94 10.65 -15.04 8.65
N ILE A 95 9.98 -13.91 8.55
CA ILE A 95 8.84 -13.59 9.42
C ILE A 95 7.59 -14.36 9.00
N LEU A 96 7.29 -14.37 7.71
CA LEU A 96 6.07 -14.99 7.20
C LEU A 96 6.20 -16.48 6.90
N GLY A 97 7.42 -16.96 6.71
CA GLY A 97 7.66 -18.36 6.37
C GLY A 97 7.49 -18.67 4.89
N TYR A 98 7.29 -17.64 4.06
CA TYR A 98 7.22 -17.80 2.61
C TYR A 98 7.75 -16.54 1.94
N ARG A 99 8.17 -16.67 0.70
CA ARG A 99 8.68 -15.53 -0.05
C ARG A 99 7.53 -14.73 -0.64
N GLY A 100 7.30 -13.54 -0.09
CA GLY A 100 6.29 -12.62 -0.57
C GLY A 100 6.88 -11.48 -1.36
N ARG A 101 6.07 -10.47 -1.61
CA ARG A 101 6.52 -9.26 -2.29
C ARG A 101 7.35 -8.40 -1.35
N GLU A 102 8.28 -7.64 -1.92
CA GLU A 102 9.06 -6.69 -1.14
C GLU A 102 8.26 -5.47 -0.75
N GLU A 103 7.27 -5.11 -1.56
CA GLU A 103 6.44 -3.93 -1.33
C GLU A 103 5.17 -4.28 -0.58
N MET A 104 4.76 -3.42 0.34
CA MET A 104 3.44 -3.49 0.96
C MET A 104 2.38 -3.12 -0.07
N ILE A 105 2.63 -2.06 -0.86
CA ILE A 105 1.81 -1.66 -1.98
C ILE A 105 2.75 -1.26 -3.10
N HIS A 106 2.62 -1.91 -4.26
CA HIS A 106 3.44 -1.58 -5.42
C HIS A 106 3.02 -0.23 -5.98
N ARG A 107 3.98 0.55 -6.50
CA ARG A 107 3.68 1.88 -7.05
C ARG A 107 2.62 1.89 -8.14
N ASP A 108 2.52 0.81 -8.92
CA ASP A 108 1.51 0.69 -9.96
C ASP A 108 0.10 0.49 -9.38
N ASP A 109 0.02 0.10 -8.12
CA ASP A 109 -1.23 -0.10 -7.40
C ASP A 109 -1.54 1.06 -6.45
N LEU A 110 -0.77 2.15 -6.50
CA LEU A 110 -0.94 3.32 -5.65
C LEU A 110 -1.43 4.52 -6.45
N VAL A 111 -2.33 5.28 -5.84
CA VAL A 111 -2.82 6.54 -6.38
C VAL A 111 -2.72 7.59 -5.29
N GLU A 112 -2.04 8.70 -5.56
CA GLU A 112 -1.95 9.79 -4.59
C GLU A 112 -3.31 10.44 -4.41
N SER A 113 -3.60 10.79 -3.18
CA SER A 113 -4.84 11.49 -2.84
C SER A 113 -4.78 12.97 -3.13
#